data_fc6aaed4a45c589d78971e8a791e9de6
#
_entry.id   fc6aaed4a45c589d78971e8a791e9de6
#
_cell.length_a   1.000
_cell.length_b   1.000
_cell.length_c   1.000
_cell.angle_alpha   90.00
_cell.angle_beta   90.00
_cell.angle_gamma   90.00
#
_symmetry.space_group_name_H-M   'P 1'
#
loop_
_entity.id
_entity.type
_entity.pdbx_description
1 polymer ?
#
loop_
_entity_poly.entity_id
_entity_poly.type
_entity_poly.pdbx_seq_one_letter_code
_entity_poly.pdbx_strand_id
1 'polypeptide(L)'
;MKQVRLQKILSLLKVNGFGTVEELAKEVGASVITVRRDLSLLEKQGLVVRKRGGALLKNLQGDVPFFEKLEQNKPQKIAIAKEAAKLLKNGQTVFATGGSTVYYTIQAISDLPLAELTILTNSITTAWAVVNLPKRLTLIHTGGTVRENSFECIGSHAKSLVEAINVDLFLMGVDGVDHEGGISFSSFEECLIAKEVLKRSKTKVVVADSSKFGNVAPYKVCDLDCVDYIVTNKALTVDNLLRKARLSRATVVQVQVYKEE
;
A
#
# COMPACT_ATOMS: atom_id res chain seq x y z
N MET A 1 34.37 4.49 -16.67
CA MET A 1 34.32 4.43 -15.19
C MET A 1 33.08 5.12 -14.58
N LYS A 2 32.76 6.40 -14.87
CA LYS A 2 31.59 7.10 -14.27
C LYS A 2 30.27 6.44 -14.64
N GLN A 3 30.03 6.13 -15.89
CA GLN A 3 28.75 5.56 -16.38
C GLN A 3 28.46 4.18 -15.79
N VAL A 4 29.49 3.32 -15.68
CA VAL A 4 29.39 2.01 -15.02
C VAL A 4 28.99 2.15 -13.54
N ARG A 5 29.58 3.14 -12.85
CA ARG A 5 29.24 3.43 -11.45
C ARG A 5 27.80 3.93 -11.30
N LEU A 6 27.33 4.82 -12.16
CA LEU A 6 25.94 5.29 -12.16
C LEU A 6 24.96 4.13 -12.37
N GLN A 7 25.23 3.24 -13.32
CA GLN A 7 24.40 2.05 -13.53
C GLN A 7 24.42 1.12 -12.33
N LYS A 8 25.58 0.92 -11.68
CA LYS A 8 25.69 0.11 -10.46
C LYS A 8 24.87 0.72 -9.31
N ILE A 9 24.90 2.05 -9.14
CA ILE A 9 24.06 2.76 -8.17
C ILE A 9 22.57 2.50 -8.47
N LEU A 10 22.13 2.66 -9.72
CA LEU A 10 20.73 2.41 -10.10
C LEU A 10 20.33 0.95 -9.86
N SER A 11 21.21 -0.02 -10.16
CA SER A 11 20.95 -1.44 -9.91
C SER A 11 20.82 -1.74 -8.41
N LEU A 12 21.68 -1.17 -7.57
CA LEU A 12 21.60 -1.31 -6.11
C LEU A 12 20.29 -0.72 -5.57
N LEU A 13 19.91 0.48 -6.04
CA LEU A 13 18.65 1.11 -5.67
C LEU A 13 17.43 0.33 -6.19
N LYS A 14 17.55 -0.36 -7.33
CA LYS A 14 16.50 -1.23 -7.86
C LYS A 14 16.26 -2.45 -6.97
N VAL A 15 17.32 -3.05 -6.45
CA VAL A 15 17.26 -4.26 -5.61
C VAL A 15 16.82 -3.92 -4.18
N ASN A 16 17.38 -2.84 -3.61
CA ASN A 16 17.22 -2.51 -2.19
C ASN A 16 16.10 -1.48 -1.92
N GLY A 17 15.49 -0.91 -2.98
CA GLY A 17 14.47 0.15 -2.89
C GLY A 17 15.06 1.51 -2.49
N PHE A 18 15.82 1.56 -1.40
CA PHE A 18 16.54 2.73 -0.87
C PHE A 18 18.01 2.37 -0.61
N GLY A 19 18.90 3.34 -0.74
CA GLY A 19 20.31 3.21 -0.37
C GLY A 19 20.82 4.47 0.28
N THR A 20 21.49 4.34 1.44
CA THR A 20 22.21 5.46 2.05
C THR A 20 23.44 5.83 1.21
N VAL A 21 23.89 7.08 1.31
CA VAL A 21 25.08 7.52 0.59
C VAL A 21 26.31 6.71 0.99
N GLU A 22 26.40 6.34 2.25
CA GLU A 22 27.50 5.55 2.84
C GLU A 22 27.50 4.11 2.32
N GLU A 23 26.33 3.44 2.29
CA GLU A 23 26.19 2.09 1.73
C GLU A 23 26.51 2.07 0.24
N LEU A 24 25.93 2.99 -0.52
CA LEU A 24 26.19 3.11 -1.95
C LEU A 24 27.67 3.38 -2.22
N ALA A 25 28.34 4.22 -1.43
CA ALA A 25 29.75 4.52 -1.56
C ALA A 25 30.61 3.27 -1.37
N LYS A 26 30.31 2.46 -0.34
CA LYS A 26 30.97 1.17 -0.07
C LYS A 26 30.78 0.20 -1.22
N GLU A 27 29.55 0.01 -1.68
CA GLU A 27 29.19 -0.96 -2.73
C GLU A 27 29.78 -0.62 -4.11
N VAL A 28 29.88 0.68 -4.45
CA VAL A 28 30.44 1.11 -5.74
C VAL A 28 31.95 1.40 -5.68
N GLY A 29 32.56 1.32 -4.51
CA GLY A 29 34.00 1.57 -4.32
C GLY A 29 34.37 3.03 -4.59
N ALA A 30 33.55 3.99 -4.16
CA ALA A 30 33.77 5.42 -4.37
C ALA A 30 33.63 6.21 -3.08
N SER A 31 34.16 7.45 -3.04
CA SER A 31 33.98 8.31 -1.87
C SER A 31 32.52 8.78 -1.74
N VAL A 32 32.09 9.06 -0.51
CA VAL A 32 30.77 9.65 -0.17
C VAL A 32 30.50 10.93 -0.99
N ILE A 33 31.53 11.77 -1.17
CA ILE A 33 31.43 13.00 -1.97
C ILE A 33 31.15 12.68 -3.45
N THR A 34 31.79 11.64 -3.99
CA THR A 34 31.58 11.20 -5.35
C THR A 34 30.15 10.68 -5.54
N VAL A 35 29.68 9.84 -4.62
CA VAL A 35 28.31 9.29 -4.69
C VAL A 35 27.25 10.40 -4.52
N ARG A 36 27.47 11.39 -3.65
CA ARG A 36 26.56 12.55 -3.56
C ARG A 36 26.45 13.33 -4.88
N ARG A 37 27.57 13.48 -5.61
CA ARG A 37 27.58 14.12 -6.95
C ARG A 37 26.88 13.24 -7.99
N ASP A 38 27.10 11.94 -7.95
CA ASP A 38 26.47 10.98 -8.86
C ASP A 38 24.95 10.94 -8.62
N LEU A 39 24.51 10.90 -7.37
CA LEU A 39 23.07 10.98 -7.02
C LEU A 39 22.45 12.31 -7.46
N SER A 40 23.15 13.43 -7.32
CA SER A 40 22.65 14.72 -7.82
C SER A 40 22.53 14.76 -9.35
N LEU A 41 23.41 14.06 -10.06
CA LEU A 41 23.30 13.93 -11.51
C LEU A 41 22.12 13.05 -11.90
N LEU A 42 21.94 11.89 -11.24
CA LEU A 42 20.82 11.00 -11.47
C LEU A 42 19.47 11.64 -11.12
N GLU A 43 19.43 12.49 -10.09
CA GLU A 43 18.25 13.27 -9.73
C GLU A 43 17.91 14.31 -10.81
N LYS A 44 18.91 15.03 -11.34
CA LYS A 44 18.71 15.95 -12.50
C LYS A 44 18.23 15.23 -13.75
N GLN A 45 18.64 13.97 -13.94
CA GLN A 45 18.15 13.11 -15.03
C GLN A 45 16.75 12.53 -14.74
N GLY A 46 16.19 12.78 -13.55
CA GLY A 46 14.90 12.28 -13.17
C GLY A 46 14.87 10.79 -12.86
N LEU A 47 16.02 10.16 -12.63
CA LEU A 47 16.15 8.71 -12.39
C LEU A 47 16.10 8.32 -10.91
N VAL A 48 16.41 9.25 -10.00
CA VAL A 48 16.36 9.04 -8.56
C VAL A 48 15.69 10.23 -7.86
N VAL A 49 15.18 9.97 -6.65
CA VAL A 49 14.71 10.99 -5.71
C VAL A 49 15.63 10.95 -4.50
N ARG A 50 16.20 12.10 -4.12
CA ARG A 50 17.04 12.19 -2.92
C ARG A 50 16.17 12.32 -1.66
N LYS A 51 16.54 11.60 -0.63
CA LYS A 51 15.99 11.68 0.72
C LYS A 51 17.12 11.98 1.72
N ARG A 52 16.76 12.32 2.96
CA ARG A 52 17.76 12.58 4.01
C ARG A 52 18.69 11.37 4.18
N GLY A 53 19.96 11.55 3.88
CA GLY A 53 20.99 10.51 4.00
C GLY A 53 21.13 9.53 2.84
N GLY A 54 20.29 9.59 1.77
CA GLY A 54 20.35 8.61 0.68
C GLY A 54 19.53 8.98 -0.54
N ALA A 55 19.20 7.96 -1.34
CA ALA A 55 18.36 8.09 -2.51
C ALA A 55 17.55 6.81 -2.78
N LEU A 56 16.48 6.96 -3.56
CA LEU A 56 15.67 5.88 -4.12
C LEU A 56 15.50 6.10 -5.62
N LEU A 57 15.19 5.06 -6.37
CA LEU A 57 14.83 5.22 -7.77
C LEU A 57 13.59 6.10 -7.90
N LYS A 58 13.64 7.08 -8.79
CA LYS A 58 12.41 7.77 -9.19
C LYS A 58 11.62 6.83 -10.08
N ASN A 59 10.55 6.29 -9.53
CA ASN A 59 9.66 5.46 -10.29
C ASN A 59 8.95 6.33 -11.34
N LEU A 60 9.24 6.16 -12.60
CA LEU A 60 8.61 6.89 -13.71
C LEU A 60 7.10 6.62 -13.79
N GLN A 61 6.62 5.62 -13.06
CA GLN A 61 5.20 5.27 -12.95
C GLN A 61 4.54 5.77 -11.66
N GLY A 62 5.24 6.54 -10.81
CA GLY A 62 4.67 7.14 -9.57
C GLY A 62 4.42 6.14 -8.43
N ASP A 63 4.79 4.87 -8.58
CA ASP A 63 4.51 3.83 -7.59
C ASP A 63 5.74 3.55 -6.72
N VAL A 64 5.63 3.81 -5.40
CA VAL A 64 6.68 3.54 -4.42
C VAL A 64 6.74 2.04 -4.16
N PRO A 65 7.94 1.40 -4.15
CA PRO A 65 8.07 -0.02 -3.88
C PRO A 65 7.44 -0.43 -2.53
N PHE A 66 6.85 -1.62 -2.49
CA PHE A 66 6.15 -2.13 -1.31
C PHE A 66 7.00 -2.11 -0.04
N PHE A 67 8.25 -2.58 -0.11
CA PHE A 67 9.13 -2.64 1.06
C PHE A 67 9.50 -1.25 1.59
N GLU A 68 9.57 -0.25 0.73
CA GLU A 68 9.74 1.13 1.18
C GLU A 68 8.46 1.65 1.84
N LYS A 69 7.29 1.40 1.21
CA LYS A 69 5.99 1.72 1.81
C LYS A 69 5.80 1.04 3.17
N LEU A 70 6.36 -0.15 3.39
CA LEU A 70 6.22 -0.89 4.64
C LEU A 70 6.81 -0.13 5.83
N GLU A 71 7.99 0.48 5.68
CA GLU A 71 8.65 1.22 6.76
C GLU A 71 8.14 2.66 6.94
N GLN A 72 7.53 3.24 5.89
CA GLN A 72 6.96 4.59 5.97
C GLN A 72 5.71 4.61 6.85
N ASN A 73 5.67 5.50 7.84
CA ASN A 73 4.54 5.66 8.77
C ASN A 73 4.12 4.32 9.45
N LYS A 74 5.09 3.45 9.73
CA LYS A 74 4.85 2.11 10.27
C LYS A 74 4.02 2.10 11.57
N PRO A 75 4.30 2.95 12.59
CA PRO A 75 3.48 2.99 13.80
C PRO A 75 2.00 3.32 13.51
N GLN A 76 1.75 4.28 12.60
CA GLN A 76 0.40 4.65 12.19
C GLN A 76 -0.31 3.47 11.52
N LYS A 77 0.36 2.79 10.60
CA LYS A 77 -0.21 1.63 9.88
C LYS A 77 -0.51 0.47 10.81
N ILE A 78 0.35 0.19 11.79
CA ILE A 78 0.11 -0.86 12.79
C ILE A 78 -1.12 -0.51 13.64
N ALA A 79 -1.26 0.75 14.08
CA ALA A 79 -2.42 1.19 14.85
C ALA A 79 -3.71 1.08 14.03
N ILE A 80 -3.71 1.55 12.77
CA ILE A 80 -4.82 1.41 11.82
C ILE A 80 -5.17 -0.07 11.62
N ALA A 81 -4.17 -0.90 11.41
CA ALA A 81 -4.31 -2.33 11.16
C ALA A 81 -5.04 -3.06 12.30
N LYS A 82 -4.67 -2.77 13.55
CA LYS A 82 -5.32 -3.34 14.74
C LYS A 82 -6.80 -3.00 14.81
N GLU A 83 -7.18 -1.76 14.50
CA GLU A 83 -8.58 -1.37 14.49
C GLU A 83 -9.34 -1.94 13.28
N ALA A 84 -8.74 -1.93 12.10
CA ALA A 84 -9.36 -2.49 10.90
C ALA A 84 -9.60 -4.00 11.03
N ALA A 85 -8.67 -4.73 11.64
CA ALA A 85 -8.80 -6.17 11.85
C ALA A 85 -10.01 -6.53 12.74
N LYS A 86 -10.45 -5.65 13.66
CA LYS A 86 -11.66 -5.86 14.49
C LYS A 86 -12.97 -5.87 13.69
N LEU A 87 -12.95 -5.36 12.45
CA LEU A 87 -14.12 -5.39 11.56
C LEU A 87 -14.33 -6.78 10.92
N LEU A 88 -13.34 -7.65 10.98
CA LEU A 88 -13.39 -9.00 10.45
C LEU A 88 -14.18 -9.94 11.38
N LYS A 89 -14.93 -10.88 10.80
CA LYS A 89 -15.75 -11.84 11.54
C LYS A 89 -15.55 -13.25 10.98
N ASN A 90 -15.67 -14.26 11.83
CA ASN A 90 -15.63 -15.66 11.40
C ASN A 90 -16.68 -15.94 10.31
N GLY A 91 -16.35 -16.84 9.39
CA GLY A 91 -17.20 -17.24 8.28
C GLY A 91 -17.22 -16.28 7.08
N GLN A 92 -16.51 -15.14 7.16
CA GLN A 92 -16.47 -14.17 6.06
C GLN A 92 -15.49 -14.59 4.97
N THR A 93 -15.86 -14.25 3.72
CA THR A 93 -14.96 -14.12 2.59
C THR A 93 -14.49 -12.67 2.48
N VAL A 94 -13.21 -12.44 2.70
CA VAL A 94 -12.58 -11.12 2.71
C VAL A 94 -11.69 -10.99 1.48
N PHE A 95 -11.94 -10.00 0.63
CA PHE A 95 -10.96 -9.61 -0.37
C PHE A 95 -10.03 -8.56 0.24
N ALA A 96 -8.73 -8.84 0.25
CA ALA A 96 -7.70 -7.92 0.70
C ALA A 96 -6.78 -7.56 -0.46
N THR A 97 -6.69 -6.27 -0.81
CA THR A 97 -5.73 -5.79 -1.82
C THR A 97 -4.29 -5.96 -1.34
N GLY A 98 -3.34 -5.51 -2.13
CA GLY A 98 -1.98 -5.24 -1.66
C GLY A 98 -1.88 -3.95 -0.85
N GLY A 99 -0.64 -3.58 -0.57
CA GLY A 99 -0.28 -2.39 0.18
C GLY A 99 0.08 -2.65 1.64
N SER A 100 0.97 -1.79 2.16
CA SER A 100 1.60 -2.01 3.47
C SER A 100 0.62 -1.93 4.66
N THR A 101 -0.43 -1.11 4.59
CA THR A 101 -1.44 -1.04 5.66
C THR A 101 -2.30 -2.30 5.68
N VAL A 102 -2.67 -2.84 4.51
CA VAL A 102 -3.38 -4.12 4.38
C VAL A 102 -2.52 -5.26 4.91
N TYR A 103 -1.24 -5.30 4.54
CA TYR A 103 -0.28 -6.28 5.05
C TYR A 103 -0.28 -6.33 6.58
N TYR A 104 -0.16 -5.18 7.24
CA TYR A 104 -0.23 -5.10 8.72
C TYR A 104 -1.61 -5.48 9.25
N THR A 105 -2.70 -5.20 8.52
CA THR A 105 -4.05 -5.60 8.94
C THR A 105 -4.19 -7.12 8.95
N ILE A 106 -3.64 -7.81 7.94
CA ILE A 106 -3.60 -9.28 7.94
C ILE A 106 -2.77 -9.80 9.11
N GLN A 107 -1.61 -9.22 9.40
CA GLN A 107 -0.80 -9.63 10.55
C GLN A 107 -1.54 -9.45 11.89
N ALA A 108 -2.32 -8.38 12.03
CA ALA A 108 -3.09 -8.11 13.25
C ALA A 108 -4.20 -9.14 13.52
N ILE A 109 -4.57 -9.97 12.55
CA ILE A 109 -5.49 -11.10 12.74
C ILE A 109 -4.93 -12.11 13.76
N SER A 110 -3.60 -12.20 13.93
CA SER A 110 -2.97 -13.09 14.90
C SER A 110 -3.49 -12.88 16.32
N ASP A 111 -3.79 -11.65 16.68
CA ASP A 111 -4.19 -11.24 18.02
C ASP A 111 -5.70 -11.38 18.29
N LEU A 112 -6.48 -11.78 17.29
CA LEU A 112 -7.94 -11.87 17.37
C LEU A 112 -8.42 -13.32 17.43
N PRO A 113 -9.57 -13.62 18.05
CA PRO A 113 -10.13 -14.98 18.12
C PRO A 113 -10.83 -15.37 16.80
N LEU A 114 -10.14 -15.15 15.67
CA LEU A 114 -10.64 -15.49 14.34
C LEU A 114 -9.98 -16.79 13.86
N ALA A 115 -10.79 -17.77 13.45
CA ALA A 115 -10.32 -19.07 13.00
C ALA A 115 -10.91 -19.49 11.63
N GLU A 116 -12.04 -18.91 11.24
CA GLU A 116 -12.78 -19.32 10.05
C GLU A 116 -12.92 -18.11 9.10
N LEU A 117 -11.83 -17.75 8.41
CA LEU A 117 -11.84 -16.73 7.38
C LEU A 117 -11.33 -17.32 6.06
N THR A 118 -11.96 -16.88 4.98
CA THR A 118 -11.42 -17.03 3.63
C THR A 118 -10.85 -15.69 3.20
N ILE A 119 -9.54 -15.62 3.01
CA ILE A 119 -8.85 -14.43 2.47
C ILE A 119 -8.63 -14.66 0.98
N LEU A 120 -9.25 -13.82 0.19
CA LEU A 120 -9.03 -13.71 -1.25
C LEU A 120 -8.14 -12.48 -1.51
N THR A 121 -7.10 -12.64 -2.30
CA THR A 121 -6.19 -11.54 -2.60
C THR A 121 -5.56 -11.66 -3.99
N ASN A 122 -5.29 -10.51 -4.60
CA ASN A 122 -4.44 -10.40 -5.79
C ASN A 122 -2.99 -10.03 -5.45
N SER A 123 -2.62 -9.98 -4.17
CA SER A 123 -1.29 -9.53 -3.73
C SER A 123 -0.46 -10.67 -3.17
N ILE A 124 0.75 -10.84 -3.70
CA ILE A 124 1.74 -11.80 -3.21
C ILE A 124 2.13 -11.48 -1.77
N THR A 125 2.29 -10.20 -1.43
CA THR A 125 2.69 -9.78 -0.08
C THR A 125 1.58 -10.00 0.94
N THR A 126 0.32 -9.79 0.56
CA THR A 126 -0.84 -10.11 1.39
C THR A 126 -1.00 -11.61 1.56
N ALA A 127 -0.84 -12.40 0.49
CA ALA A 127 -0.84 -13.87 0.57
C ALA A 127 0.28 -14.39 1.49
N TRP A 128 1.48 -13.82 1.38
CA TRP A 128 2.59 -14.13 2.27
C TRP A 128 2.28 -13.82 3.73
N ALA A 129 1.62 -12.68 4.01
CA ALA A 129 1.19 -12.35 5.38
C ALA A 129 0.23 -13.41 5.92
N VAL A 130 -0.75 -13.88 5.14
CA VAL A 130 -1.72 -14.92 5.55
C VAL A 130 -1.03 -16.23 5.85
N VAL A 131 -0.13 -16.69 4.97
CA VAL A 131 0.58 -17.99 5.13
C VAL A 131 1.45 -18.01 6.40
N ASN A 132 1.99 -16.86 6.80
CA ASN A 132 2.83 -16.73 7.99
C ASN A 132 2.04 -16.46 9.29
N LEU A 133 0.70 -16.44 9.25
CA LEU A 133 -0.09 -16.35 10.47
C LEU A 133 0.01 -17.67 11.27
N PRO A 134 0.04 -17.61 12.61
CA PRO A 134 -0.03 -18.81 13.47
C PRO A 134 -1.45 -19.40 13.51
N LYS A 135 -2.20 -19.25 12.42
CA LYS A 135 -3.60 -19.65 12.25
C LYS A 135 -3.80 -20.27 10.86
N ARG A 136 -4.69 -21.23 10.76
CA ARG A 136 -5.04 -21.85 9.47
C ARG A 136 -6.28 -21.15 8.92
N LEU A 137 -6.06 -20.17 8.05
CA LEU A 137 -7.11 -19.52 7.27
C LEU A 137 -7.13 -20.08 5.84
N THR A 138 -8.28 -20.05 5.20
CA THR A 138 -8.35 -20.37 3.77
C THR A 138 -7.80 -19.18 2.98
N LEU A 139 -6.79 -19.44 2.14
CA LEU A 139 -6.21 -18.45 1.24
C LEU A 139 -6.53 -18.80 -0.21
N ILE A 140 -7.11 -17.84 -0.93
CA ILE A 140 -7.32 -17.92 -2.38
C ILE A 140 -6.55 -16.75 -3.00
N HIS A 141 -5.61 -17.08 -3.92
CA HIS A 141 -4.87 -16.08 -4.65
C HIS A 141 -5.35 -16.00 -6.10
N THR A 142 -5.59 -14.79 -6.62
CA THR A 142 -6.15 -14.62 -7.96
C THR A 142 -5.25 -15.11 -9.10
N GLY A 143 -3.92 -15.16 -8.86
CA GLY A 143 -2.97 -15.31 -9.96
C GLY A 143 -2.96 -14.07 -10.87
N GLY A 144 -2.27 -14.17 -12.00
CA GLY A 144 -2.17 -13.10 -12.99
C GLY A 144 -0.74 -12.62 -13.22
N THR A 145 -0.59 -11.49 -13.92
CA THR A 145 0.71 -10.85 -14.17
C THR A 145 1.12 -10.03 -12.95
N VAL A 146 2.31 -10.29 -12.41
CA VAL A 146 2.81 -9.62 -11.21
C VAL A 146 3.42 -8.26 -11.56
N ARG A 147 3.01 -7.20 -10.86
CA ARG A 147 3.66 -5.89 -10.92
C ARG A 147 4.86 -5.85 -9.98
N GLU A 148 6.02 -5.42 -10.50
CA GLU A 148 7.31 -5.46 -9.77
C GLU A 148 7.33 -4.65 -8.46
N ASN A 149 6.63 -3.50 -8.40
CA ASN A 149 6.73 -2.58 -7.26
C ASN A 149 5.70 -2.86 -6.15
N SER A 150 4.48 -3.25 -6.53
CA SER A 150 3.39 -3.51 -5.58
C SER A 150 3.27 -4.98 -5.21
N PHE A 151 3.83 -5.89 -6.02
CA PHE A 151 3.61 -7.34 -5.92
C PHE A 151 2.14 -7.73 -6.04
N GLU A 152 1.35 -6.90 -6.71
CA GLU A 152 -0.03 -7.21 -7.03
C GLU A 152 -0.14 -7.88 -8.39
N CYS A 153 -1.00 -8.88 -8.46
CA CYS A 153 -1.34 -9.58 -9.69
C CYS A 153 -2.48 -8.84 -10.39
N ILE A 154 -2.30 -8.62 -11.69
CA ILE A 154 -3.21 -7.87 -12.56
C ILE A 154 -3.56 -8.69 -13.81
N GLY A 155 -4.42 -8.13 -14.65
CA GLY A 155 -4.81 -8.71 -15.93
C GLY A 155 -6.07 -9.56 -15.86
N SER A 156 -6.40 -10.19 -16.99
CA SER A 156 -7.68 -10.91 -17.18
C SER A 156 -7.86 -12.08 -16.21
N HIS A 157 -6.82 -12.83 -15.90
CA HIS A 157 -6.89 -13.96 -14.96
C HIS A 157 -7.30 -13.51 -13.56
N ALA A 158 -6.64 -12.46 -13.02
CA ALA A 158 -6.98 -11.91 -11.73
C ALA A 158 -8.43 -11.39 -11.71
N LYS A 159 -8.84 -10.70 -12.76
CA LYS A 159 -10.20 -10.17 -12.92
C LYS A 159 -11.24 -11.28 -12.97
N SER A 160 -11.02 -12.33 -13.77
CA SER A 160 -11.99 -13.43 -13.95
C SER A 160 -12.28 -14.15 -12.63
N LEU A 161 -11.28 -14.36 -11.78
CA LEU A 161 -11.51 -14.97 -10.47
C LEU A 161 -12.34 -14.05 -9.55
N VAL A 162 -12.04 -12.74 -9.55
CA VAL A 162 -12.83 -11.75 -8.80
C VAL A 162 -14.29 -11.74 -9.27
N GLU A 163 -14.53 -11.85 -10.58
CA GLU A 163 -15.87 -11.88 -11.16
C GLU A 163 -16.69 -13.11 -10.73
N ALA A 164 -16.04 -14.18 -10.31
CA ALA A 164 -16.69 -15.44 -9.92
C ALA A 164 -17.02 -15.53 -8.41
N ILE A 165 -16.54 -14.61 -7.56
CA ILE A 165 -16.65 -14.72 -6.10
C ILE A 165 -17.45 -13.55 -5.52
N ASN A 166 -18.35 -13.87 -4.59
CA ASN A 166 -18.98 -12.86 -3.73
C ASN A 166 -18.12 -12.61 -2.50
N VAL A 167 -17.99 -11.35 -2.12
CA VAL A 167 -17.11 -10.88 -1.05
C VAL A 167 -17.96 -10.29 0.07
N ASP A 168 -17.75 -10.73 1.32
CA ASP A 168 -18.45 -10.16 2.47
C ASP A 168 -17.81 -8.84 2.89
N LEU A 169 -16.46 -8.76 2.87
CA LEU A 169 -15.74 -7.56 3.23
C LEU A 169 -14.58 -7.31 2.25
N PHE A 170 -14.53 -6.11 1.70
CA PHE A 170 -13.42 -5.61 0.90
C PHE A 170 -12.50 -4.74 1.74
N LEU A 171 -11.29 -5.23 2.02
CA LEU A 171 -10.25 -4.51 2.70
C LEU A 171 -9.32 -3.87 1.67
N MET A 172 -9.38 -2.56 1.54
CA MET A 172 -8.76 -1.80 0.46
C MET A 172 -7.67 -0.86 1.00
N GLY A 173 -6.41 -1.09 0.62
CA GLY A 173 -5.34 -0.10 0.68
C GLY A 173 -5.46 0.86 -0.51
N VAL A 174 -5.05 2.13 -0.35
CA VAL A 174 -5.26 3.15 -1.38
C VAL A 174 -4.07 4.09 -1.49
N ASP A 175 -3.91 4.77 -2.63
CA ASP A 175 -2.86 5.76 -2.84
C ASP A 175 -3.34 7.20 -2.61
N GLY A 176 -4.63 7.45 -2.74
CA GLY A 176 -5.23 8.76 -2.50
C GLY A 176 -6.64 8.67 -1.92
N VAL A 177 -6.92 9.60 -0.98
CA VAL A 177 -8.24 9.86 -0.38
C VAL A 177 -8.48 11.35 -0.42
N ASP A 178 -9.45 11.79 -1.20
CA ASP A 178 -9.77 13.22 -1.37
C ASP A 178 -11.28 13.45 -1.46
N HIS A 179 -11.75 14.64 -1.04
CA HIS A 179 -13.17 14.95 -0.97
C HIS A 179 -13.82 15.15 -2.36
N GLU A 180 -13.05 15.56 -3.37
CA GLU A 180 -13.50 15.70 -4.76
C GLU A 180 -13.00 14.53 -5.60
N GLY A 181 -11.73 14.15 -5.43
CA GLY A 181 -11.08 13.06 -6.13
C GLY A 181 -11.56 11.66 -5.72
N GLY A 182 -12.16 11.52 -4.52
CA GLY A 182 -12.62 10.23 -3.99
C GLY A 182 -11.45 9.33 -3.59
N ILE A 183 -11.66 8.03 -3.76
CA ILE A 183 -10.67 6.97 -3.54
C ILE A 183 -9.94 6.70 -4.85
N SER A 184 -8.60 6.71 -4.81
CA SER A 184 -7.80 6.61 -6.04
C SER A 184 -6.55 5.76 -5.89
N PHE A 185 -6.09 5.23 -7.03
CA PHE A 185 -4.92 4.36 -7.18
C PHE A 185 -3.93 4.95 -8.20
N SER A 186 -2.66 4.60 -8.04
CA SER A 186 -1.59 4.98 -8.97
C SER A 186 -1.55 4.09 -10.22
N SER A 187 -2.14 2.89 -10.15
CA SER A 187 -2.17 1.91 -11.23
C SER A 187 -3.57 1.76 -11.81
N PHE A 188 -3.68 1.80 -13.14
CA PHE A 188 -4.93 1.58 -13.85
C PHE A 188 -5.45 0.15 -13.66
N GLU A 189 -4.56 -0.84 -13.77
CA GLU A 189 -4.92 -2.25 -13.67
C GLU A 189 -5.37 -2.63 -12.25
N GLU A 190 -4.70 -2.11 -11.22
CA GLU A 190 -5.13 -2.31 -9.82
C GLU A 190 -6.48 -1.63 -9.57
N CYS A 191 -6.68 -0.44 -10.13
CA CYS A 191 -7.97 0.26 -10.07
C CYS A 191 -9.10 -0.57 -10.72
N LEU A 192 -8.86 -1.25 -11.84
CA LEU A 192 -9.85 -2.12 -12.47
C LEU A 192 -10.23 -3.30 -11.59
N ILE A 193 -9.26 -3.96 -10.95
CA ILE A 193 -9.52 -5.05 -9.98
C ILE A 193 -10.32 -4.51 -8.80
N ALA A 194 -9.90 -3.39 -8.21
CA ALA A 194 -10.60 -2.78 -7.07
C ALA A 194 -12.05 -2.42 -7.40
N LYS A 195 -12.31 -1.87 -8.59
CA LYS A 195 -13.67 -1.57 -9.07
C LYS A 195 -14.54 -2.82 -9.19
N GLU A 196 -13.97 -3.92 -9.64
CA GLU A 196 -14.72 -5.16 -9.76
C GLU A 196 -15.04 -5.76 -8.38
N VAL A 197 -14.07 -5.77 -7.45
CA VAL A 197 -14.30 -6.21 -6.07
C VAL A 197 -15.34 -5.34 -5.37
N LEU A 198 -15.29 -4.02 -5.57
CA LEU A 198 -16.22 -3.05 -4.96
C LEU A 198 -17.68 -3.36 -5.30
N LYS A 199 -17.97 -3.76 -6.55
CA LYS A 199 -19.32 -4.13 -7.01
C LYS A 199 -19.87 -5.37 -6.31
N ARG A 200 -18.98 -6.29 -5.90
CA ARG A 200 -19.32 -7.63 -5.38
C ARG A 200 -19.22 -7.72 -3.87
N SER A 201 -18.84 -6.62 -3.22
CA SER A 201 -18.61 -6.60 -1.78
C SER A 201 -19.79 -6.03 -1.02
N LYS A 202 -20.17 -6.69 0.08
CA LYS A 202 -21.20 -6.19 1.00
C LYS A 202 -20.69 -5.01 1.83
N THR A 203 -19.53 -5.17 2.44
CA THR A 203 -18.87 -4.13 3.27
C THR A 203 -17.55 -3.71 2.63
N LYS A 204 -17.30 -2.40 2.54
CA LYS A 204 -16.10 -1.81 1.94
C LYS A 204 -15.35 -1.02 3.00
N VAL A 205 -14.12 -1.43 3.26
CA VAL A 205 -13.25 -0.85 4.29
C VAL A 205 -11.98 -0.30 3.63
N VAL A 206 -11.77 0.99 3.75
CA VAL A 206 -10.52 1.65 3.35
C VAL A 206 -9.59 1.72 4.55
N VAL A 207 -8.34 1.31 4.37
CA VAL A 207 -7.27 1.45 5.35
C VAL A 207 -6.16 2.34 4.80
N ALA A 208 -5.98 3.51 5.39
CA ALA A 208 -5.05 4.51 4.89
C ALA A 208 -4.45 5.35 6.02
N ASP A 209 -3.14 5.51 6.05
CA ASP A 209 -2.52 6.49 6.95
C ASP A 209 -2.77 7.92 6.45
N SER A 210 -2.63 8.90 7.34
CA SER A 210 -2.93 10.30 7.06
C SER A 210 -2.18 10.92 5.88
N SER A 211 -1.08 10.31 5.44
CA SER A 211 -0.34 10.79 4.26
C SER A 211 -1.07 10.58 2.94
N LYS A 212 -2.14 9.76 2.93
CA LYS A 212 -2.95 9.50 1.75
C LYS A 212 -4.07 10.52 1.58
N PHE A 213 -4.40 11.28 2.62
CA PHE A 213 -5.48 12.26 2.64
C PHE A 213 -5.06 13.59 1.97
N GLY A 214 -5.91 14.07 1.08
CA GLY A 214 -5.64 15.23 0.22
C GLY A 214 -4.83 14.88 -1.02
N ASN A 215 -4.50 13.61 -1.25
CA ASN A 215 -3.86 13.14 -2.47
C ASN A 215 -4.90 12.60 -3.45
N VAL A 216 -4.75 12.96 -4.72
CA VAL A 216 -5.52 12.42 -5.84
C VAL A 216 -4.57 11.67 -6.75
N ALA A 217 -4.66 10.35 -6.75
CA ALA A 217 -3.91 9.52 -7.69
C ALA A 217 -4.65 9.45 -9.06
N PRO A 218 -3.96 9.08 -10.17
CA PRO A 218 -4.51 9.20 -11.52
C PRO A 218 -5.81 8.44 -11.77
N TYR A 219 -6.05 7.32 -11.06
CA TYR A 219 -7.18 6.44 -11.38
C TYR A 219 -8.17 6.36 -10.22
N LYS A 220 -9.31 7.03 -10.39
CA LYS A 220 -10.41 7.03 -9.42
C LYS A 220 -11.12 5.67 -9.40
N VAL A 221 -11.25 5.11 -8.20
CA VAL A 221 -12.01 3.87 -7.95
C VAL A 221 -13.49 4.20 -7.70
N CYS A 222 -13.76 5.08 -6.75
CA CYS A 222 -15.11 5.46 -6.35
C CYS A 222 -15.10 6.79 -5.57
N ASP A 223 -16.29 7.31 -5.30
CA ASP A 223 -16.48 8.41 -4.36
C ASP A 223 -16.37 7.93 -2.90
N LEU A 224 -16.16 8.85 -1.96
CA LEU A 224 -16.02 8.51 -0.54
C LEU A 224 -17.29 7.87 0.04
N ASP A 225 -18.47 8.23 -0.46
CA ASP A 225 -19.75 7.65 -0.02
C ASP A 225 -20.00 6.21 -0.52
N CYS A 226 -19.11 5.68 -1.39
CA CYS A 226 -19.19 4.29 -1.84
C CYS A 226 -18.59 3.30 -0.83
N VAL A 227 -17.88 3.78 0.20
CA VAL A 227 -17.28 2.92 1.22
C VAL A 227 -18.04 3.00 2.54
N ASP A 228 -17.98 1.94 3.33
CA ASP A 228 -18.73 1.84 4.59
C ASP A 228 -17.84 2.25 5.79
N TYR A 229 -16.53 2.00 5.70
CA TYR A 229 -15.56 2.36 6.74
C TYR A 229 -14.30 2.97 6.14
N ILE A 230 -13.77 3.98 6.83
CA ILE A 230 -12.43 4.53 6.60
C ILE A 230 -11.69 4.44 7.93
N VAL A 231 -10.67 3.58 8.00
CA VAL A 231 -9.82 3.44 9.19
C VAL A 231 -8.50 4.15 8.94
N THR A 232 -8.20 5.15 9.77
CA THR A 232 -7.05 6.03 9.60
C THR A 232 -6.48 6.49 10.93
N ASN A 233 -5.30 7.11 10.93
CA ASN A 233 -4.77 7.76 12.13
C ASN A 233 -5.23 9.23 12.22
N LYS A 234 -5.36 9.73 13.46
CA LYS A 234 -5.73 11.12 13.71
C LYS A 234 -4.66 12.09 13.18
N ALA A 235 -5.07 13.07 12.37
CA ALA A 235 -4.23 14.14 11.85
C ALA A 235 -5.09 15.31 11.36
N LEU A 236 -4.55 16.53 11.39
CA LEU A 236 -5.25 17.74 10.91
C LEU A 236 -5.66 17.65 9.45
N THR A 237 -4.86 17.02 8.60
CA THR A 237 -5.16 16.79 7.18
C THR A 237 -6.42 15.94 7.03
N VAL A 238 -6.58 14.89 7.84
CA VAL A 238 -7.75 14.03 7.87
C VAL A 238 -8.98 14.81 8.32
N ASP A 239 -8.89 15.52 9.46
CA ASP A 239 -10.02 16.28 10.01
C ASP A 239 -10.51 17.36 9.04
N ASN A 240 -9.58 18.06 8.37
CA ASN A 240 -9.92 19.09 7.38
C ASN A 240 -10.62 18.49 6.15
N LEU A 241 -10.15 17.33 5.67
CA LEU A 241 -10.77 16.65 4.54
C LEU A 241 -12.17 16.15 4.88
N LEU A 242 -12.33 15.50 6.04
CA LEU A 242 -13.61 14.94 6.48
C LEU A 242 -14.68 16.03 6.68
N ARG A 243 -14.30 17.21 7.19
CA ARG A 243 -15.22 18.35 7.27
C ARG A 243 -15.73 18.81 5.90
N LYS A 244 -14.86 18.79 4.87
CA LYS A 244 -15.24 19.15 3.49
C LYS A 244 -16.08 18.07 2.82
N ALA A 245 -15.75 16.81 3.06
CA ALA A 245 -16.38 15.67 2.39
C ALA A 245 -17.88 15.47 2.72
N ARG A 246 -18.39 16.00 3.86
CA ARG A 246 -19.77 15.83 4.31
C ARG A 246 -20.28 14.39 4.18
N LEU A 247 -19.48 13.45 4.67
CA LEU A 247 -19.77 12.02 4.53
C LEU A 247 -21.15 11.70 5.09
N SER A 248 -21.99 11.06 4.27
CA SER A 248 -23.35 10.66 4.66
C SER A 248 -23.41 9.18 5.08
N ARG A 249 -22.50 8.35 4.59
CA ARG A 249 -22.54 6.90 4.75
C ARG A 249 -21.32 6.33 5.48
N ALA A 250 -20.11 6.80 5.17
CA ALA A 250 -18.90 6.18 5.70
C ALA A 250 -18.70 6.44 7.19
N THR A 251 -18.50 5.39 7.96
CA THR A 251 -18.02 5.48 9.34
C THR A 251 -16.50 5.67 9.35
N VAL A 252 -16.04 6.77 9.93
CA VAL A 252 -14.60 7.05 10.03
C VAL A 252 -14.09 6.66 11.41
N VAL A 253 -13.14 5.73 11.44
CA VAL A 253 -12.45 5.29 12.65
C VAL A 253 -11.06 5.91 12.65
N GLN A 254 -10.82 6.84 13.58
CA GLN A 254 -9.52 7.50 13.75
C GLN A 254 -8.78 6.93 14.95
N VAL A 255 -7.61 6.38 14.71
CA VAL A 255 -6.74 5.86 15.78
C VAL A 255 -5.73 6.92 16.24
N GLN A 256 -5.47 6.97 17.54
CA GLN A 256 -4.44 7.80 18.10
C GLN A 256 -3.11 7.04 18.09
N VAL A 257 -2.06 7.67 17.59
CA VAL A 257 -0.72 7.11 17.60
C VAL A 257 0.11 7.94 18.56
N TYR A 258 0.51 7.33 19.65
CA TYR A 258 1.45 7.96 20.60
C TYR A 258 2.86 7.72 20.07
N LYS A 259 3.71 8.75 20.10
CA LYS A 259 5.15 8.55 19.89
C LYS A 259 5.65 7.77 21.10
N GLU A 260 6.25 6.62 20.85
CA GLU A 260 7.12 6.01 21.85
C GLU A 260 8.28 6.99 22.07
N GLU A 261 8.48 7.43 23.29
CA GLU A 261 9.59 8.30 23.72
C GLU A 261 10.94 7.57 23.63
#